data_5658201e53b5859f643eba52234f7486
#
_entry.id   5658201e53b5859f643eba52234f7486
#
_cell.length_a   1.000
_cell.length_b   1.000
_cell.length_c   1.000
_cell.angle_alpha   90.00
_cell.angle_beta   90.00
_cell.angle_gamma   90.00
#
_symmetry.space_group_name_H-M   'P 1'
#
loop_
_entity.id
_entity.type
_entity.pdbx_description
1 polymer ?
#
loop_
_entity_poly.entity_id
_entity_poly.type
_entity_poly.pdbx_seq_one_letter_code
_entity_poly.pdbx_strand_id
1 'polypeptide(L)'
;METMAGMHRSCGCGLVTENDCGKELTLAGWVNTRRDHGGLIFIDLRDRSGIVQLVMSPQYGEEAFHKAEACRSEFVLAVKGKVRERSEETVNPKMKTGKVEVVVSELRILNKAKTPPFYVEDGIDVDENVRLKYRYIDLRRPEMQNHLIMRHKIVHEMRTFLDEHNFLEIETPMLTKSTPEGARDYLVPSRVNPGKFYALPQSPQLFKQLLMVSGLERYFQVARCFRDEDLR
;
A
#
# COMPACT_ATOMS: atom_id res chain seq x y z
N MET A 1 8.54 -7.88 21.72
CA MET A 1 8.45 -7.81 20.25
C MET A 1 9.66 -8.52 19.68
N GLU A 2 9.45 -9.40 18.72
CA GLU A 2 10.51 -10.12 18.03
C GLU A 2 10.98 -9.35 16.80
N THR A 3 12.08 -9.74 16.20
CA THR A 3 12.64 -9.10 15.01
C THR A 3 12.76 -10.09 13.86
N MET A 4 12.93 -9.59 12.64
CA MET A 4 13.21 -10.41 11.47
C MET A 4 14.67 -10.84 11.36
N ALA A 5 15.53 -10.63 12.39
CA ALA A 5 16.92 -11.03 12.35
C ALA A 5 17.07 -12.50 11.95
N GLY A 6 17.85 -12.77 10.90
CA GLY A 6 18.03 -14.12 10.34
C GLY A 6 16.88 -14.63 9.45
N MET A 7 15.82 -13.85 9.25
CA MET A 7 14.74 -14.13 8.31
C MET A 7 14.76 -13.15 7.14
N HIS A 8 14.81 -13.64 5.92
CA HIS A 8 14.70 -12.84 4.70
C HIS A 8 13.42 -13.23 3.96
N ARG A 9 12.56 -12.26 3.72
CA ARG A 9 11.28 -12.48 3.03
C ARG A 9 11.53 -13.06 1.62
N SER A 10 10.96 -14.22 1.33
CA SER A 10 11.12 -14.93 0.05
C SER A 10 10.31 -14.28 -1.07
N CYS A 11 9.04 -13.96 -0.81
CA CYS A 11 8.12 -13.34 -1.78
C CYS A 11 6.96 -12.63 -1.08
N GLY A 12 6.02 -12.09 -1.87
CA GLY A 12 4.75 -11.57 -1.36
C GLY A 12 3.75 -12.68 -1.04
N CYS A 13 2.88 -12.43 -0.05
CA CYS A 13 1.86 -13.40 0.38
C CYS A 13 0.94 -13.85 -0.77
N GLY A 14 0.46 -12.90 -1.59
CA GLY A 14 -0.39 -13.19 -2.73
C GLY A 14 0.33 -13.71 -3.98
N LEU A 15 1.64 -13.93 -3.90
CA LEU A 15 2.46 -14.45 -5.01
C LEU A 15 2.82 -15.93 -4.85
N VAL A 16 2.45 -16.56 -3.74
CA VAL A 16 2.66 -17.99 -3.52
C VAL A 16 1.75 -18.79 -4.47
N THR A 17 2.34 -19.77 -5.15
CA THR A 17 1.65 -20.58 -6.18
C THR A 17 1.89 -22.07 -5.98
N GLU A 18 1.20 -22.91 -6.77
CA GLU A 18 1.41 -24.36 -6.79
C GLU A 18 2.84 -24.75 -7.16
N ASN A 19 3.56 -23.91 -7.94
CA ASN A 19 4.98 -24.11 -8.28
C ASN A 19 5.93 -23.97 -7.07
N ASP A 20 5.43 -23.50 -5.95
CA ASP A 20 6.19 -23.35 -4.71
C ASP A 20 5.96 -24.51 -3.75
N CYS A 21 5.09 -25.45 -4.09
CA CYS A 21 4.83 -26.63 -3.27
C CYS A 21 6.14 -27.41 -2.98
N GLY A 22 6.29 -27.77 -1.73
CA GLY A 22 7.52 -28.42 -1.23
C GLY A 22 8.63 -27.46 -0.83
N LYS A 23 8.63 -26.20 -1.27
CA LYS A 23 9.64 -25.19 -0.87
C LYS A 23 9.34 -24.65 0.52
N GLU A 24 10.38 -24.28 1.22
CA GLU A 24 10.31 -23.52 2.48
C GLU A 24 10.39 -22.03 2.15
N LEU A 25 9.40 -21.27 2.58
CA LEU A 25 9.30 -19.83 2.34
C LEU A 25 9.27 -19.05 3.68
N THR A 26 9.86 -17.86 3.64
CA THR A 26 9.70 -16.85 4.69
C THR A 26 8.76 -15.77 4.18
N LEU A 27 7.66 -15.55 4.90
CA LEU A 27 6.64 -14.55 4.57
C LEU A 27 6.50 -13.56 5.73
N ALA A 28 6.08 -12.34 5.42
CA ALA A 28 5.77 -11.33 6.43
C ALA A 28 4.56 -10.51 6.00
N GLY A 29 3.68 -10.19 6.95
CA GLY A 29 2.45 -9.47 6.67
C GLY A 29 1.62 -9.21 7.92
N TRP A 30 0.40 -8.78 7.71
CA TRP A 30 -0.60 -8.56 8.73
C TRP A 30 -1.56 -9.74 8.85
N VAL A 31 -1.96 -10.08 10.06
CA VAL A 31 -3.05 -11.03 10.30
C VAL A 31 -4.36 -10.43 9.79
N ASN A 32 -4.91 -10.98 8.72
CA ASN A 32 -6.23 -10.61 8.22
C ASN A 32 -7.33 -11.27 9.06
N THR A 33 -7.35 -12.58 9.10
CA THR A 33 -8.27 -13.38 9.92
C THR A 33 -7.52 -14.48 10.64
N ARG A 34 -8.05 -14.90 11.81
CA ARG A 34 -7.58 -16.07 12.57
C ARG A 34 -8.78 -16.96 12.87
N ARG A 35 -8.63 -18.23 12.61
CA ARG A 35 -9.63 -19.28 12.90
C ARG A 35 -8.98 -20.38 13.70
N ASP A 36 -9.67 -20.90 14.70
CA ASP A 36 -9.22 -21.96 15.57
C ASP A 36 -10.17 -23.17 15.45
N HIS A 37 -9.63 -24.32 15.12
CA HIS A 37 -10.37 -25.54 14.87
C HIS A 37 -9.84 -26.68 15.76
N GLY A 38 -9.64 -26.43 17.05
CA GLY A 38 -9.29 -27.47 18.02
C GLY A 38 -7.98 -28.21 17.70
N GLY A 39 -6.84 -27.53 17.87
CA GLY A 39 -5.50 -28.09 17.57
C GLY A 39 -4.93 -27.73 16.22
N LEU A 40 -5.73 -27.04 15.38
CA LEU A 40 -5.29 -26.40 14.14
C LEU A 40 -5.67 -24.94 14.15
N ILE A 41 -4.71 -24.06 13.94
CA ILE A 41 -4.94 -22.63 13.78
C ILE A 41 -4.66 -22.24 12.35
N PHE A 42 -5.62 -21.54 11.75
CA PHE A 42 -5.49 -20.95 10.42
C PHE A 42 -5.37 -19.44 10.57
N ILE A 43 -4.37 -18.86 9.89
CA ILE A 43 -4.21 -17.42 9.79
C ILE A 43 -4.14 -17.05 8.31
N ASP A 44 -5.00 -16.15 7.88
CA ASP A 44 -4.88 -15.51 6.57
C ASP A 44 -3.90 -14.36 6.72
N LEU A 45 -2.69 -14.51 6.20
CA LEU A 45 -1.63 -13.50 6.23
C LEU A 45 -1.73 -12.62 5.00
N ARG A 46 -1.83 -11.31 5.20
CA ARG A 46 -2.04 -10.31 4.14
C ARG A 46 -0.84 -9.40 3.99
N ASP A 47 -0.50 -9.10 2.75
CA ASP A 47 0.37 -8.00 2.38
C ASP A 47 -0.17 -7.26 1.15
N ARG A 48 0.62 -6.35 0.56
CA ARG A 48 0.23 -5.62 -0.65
C ARG A 48 -0.04 -6.52 -1.86
N SER A 49 0.54 -7.71 -1.93
CA SER A 49 0.39 -8.62 -3.07
C SER A 49 -0.88 -9.47 -2.98
N GLY A 50 -1.47 -9.59 -1.79
CA GLY A 50 -2.65 -10.38 -1.52
C GLY A 50 -2.58 -11.13 -0.20
N ILE A 51 -3.28 -12.26 -0.13
CA ILE A 51 -3.46 -13.07 1.07
C ILE A 51 -2.98 -14.50 0.79
N VAL A 52 -2.39 -15.14 1.80
CA VAL A 52 -2.10 -16.57 1.82
C VAL A 52 -2.56 -17.19 3.15
N GLN A 53 -3.08 -18.40 3.10
CA GLN A 53 -3.44 -19.14 4.31
C GLN A 53 -2.20 -19.78 4.93
N LEU A 54 -2.04 -19.56 6.22
CA LEU A 54 -1.06 -20.24 7.08
C LEU A 54 -1.77 -21.30 7.91
N VAL A 55 -1.09 -22.42 8.12
CA VAL A 55 -1.57 -23.52 8.97
C VAL A 55 -0.57 -23.76 10.08
N MET A 56 -1.00 -23.70 11.33
CA MET A 56 -0.22 -24.00 12.52
C MET A 56 -0.84 -25.18 13.26
N SER A 57 0.01 -26.10 13.67
CA SER A 57 -0.32 -27.24 14.52
C SER A 57 0.85 -27.55 15.41
N PRO A 58 0.67 -28.11 16.61
CA PRO A 58 1.75 -28.56 17.49
C PRO A 58 2.73 -29.53 16.77
N GLN A 59 2.20 -30.34 15.83
CA GLN A 59 2.99 -31.29 15.05
C GLN A 59 4.04 -30.64 14.13
N TYR A 60 3.80 -29.40 13.68
CA TYR A 60 4.69 -28.69 12.77
C TYR A 60 5.60 -27.69 13.48
N GLY A 61 5.23 -27.26 14.67
CA GLY A 61 5.97 -26.32 15.49
C GLY A 61 5.17 -25.89 16.71
N GLU A 62 5.47 -26.47 17.87
CA GLU A 62 4.74 -26.21 19.11
C GLU A 62 4.81 -24.75 19.54
N GLU A 63 5.99 -24.13 19.45
CA GLU A 63 6.17 -22.71 19.76
C GLU A 63 5.40 -21.81 18.79
N ALA A 64 5.41 -22.12 17.49
CA ALA A 64 4.66 -21.36 16.48
C ALA A 64 3.14 -21.47 16.72
N PHE A 65 2.66 -22.65 17.11
CA PHE A 65 1.27 -22.87 17.46
C PHE A 65 0.84 -22.03 18.67
N HIS A 66 1.59 -22.08 19.78
CA HIS A 66 1.28 -21.28 20.98
C HIS A 66 1.33 -19.76 20.72
N LYS A 67 2.26 -19.30 19.88
CA LYS A 67 2.27 -17.89 19.44
C LYS A 67 1.04 -17.53 18.61
N ALA A 68 0.59 -18.45 17.74
CA ALA A 68 -0.60 -18.25 16.92
C ALA A 68 -1.90 -18.13 17.74
N GLU A 69 -1.99 -18.80 18.89
CA GLU A 69 -3.13 -18.65 19.84
C GLU A 69 -3.28 -17.19 20.31
N ALA A 70 -2.17 -16.51 20.53
CA ALA A 70 -2.13 -15.10 20.97
C ALA A 70 -2.38 -14.08 19.85
N CYS A 71 -2.30 -14.50 18.57
CA CYS A 71 -2.46 -13.60 17.44
C CYS A 71 -3.88 -13.02 17.35
N ARG A 72 -3.96 -11.75 16.95
CA ARG A 72 -5.22 -11.02 16.69
C ARG A 72 -5.09 -10.30 15.35
N SER A 73 -6.24 -9.83 14.84
CA SER A 73 -6.28 -9.04 13.60
C SER A 73 -5.28 -7.90 13.62
N GLU A 74 -4.67 -7.65 12.48
CA GLU A 74 -3.66 -6.62 12.22
C GLU A 74 -2.33 -6.78 13.00
N PHE A 75 -2.11 -7.87 13.74
CA PHE A 75 -0.76 -8.19 14.22
C PHE A 75 0.19 -8.35 13.04
N VAL A 76 1.42 -7.90 13.20
CA VAL A 76 2.47 -8.06 12.19
C VAL A 76 3.26 -9.32 12.50
N LEU A 77 3.25 -10.25 11.56
CA LEU A 77 3.95 -11.53 11.69
C LEU A 77 5.05 -11.69 10.67
N ALA A 78 6.10 -12.41 11.04
CA ALA A 78 6.99 -13.10 10.13
C ALA A 78 6.86 -14.59 10.38
N VAL A 79 6.76 -15.37 9.32
CA VAL A 79 6.62 -16.82 9.39
C VAL A 79 7.58 -17.51 8.45
N LYS A 80 8.05 -18.69 8.85
CA LYS A 80 8.79 -19.61 8.02
C LYS A 80 8.01 -20.92 7.95
N GLY A 81 7.83 -21.46 6.76
CA GLY A 81 7.03 -22.66 6.60
C GLY A 81 7.11 -23.25 5.19
N LYS A 82 6.62 -24.47 5.07
CA LYS A 82 6.61 -25.24 3.83
C LYS A 82 5.27 -25.07 3.10
N VAL A 83 5.34 -24.76 1.81
CA VAL A 83 4.16 -24.65 0.97
C VAL A 83 3.63 -26.06 0.64
N ARG A 84 2.32 -26.25 0.73
CA ARG A 84 1.66 -27.48 0.26
C ARG A 84 0.36 -27.14 -0.48
N GLU A 85 -0.06 -28.06 -1.34
CA GLU A 85 -1.39 -28.00 -1.94
C GLU A 85 -2.48 -28.25 -0.89
N ARG A 86 -3.61 -27.62 -1.08
CA ARG A 86 -4.83 -27.87 -0.32
C ARG A 86 -5.60 -29.02 -0.99
N SER A 87 -6.30 -29.83 -0.18
CA SER A 87 -7.20 -30.84 -0.73
C SER A 87 -8.31 -30.17 -1.57
N GLU A 88 -8.83 -30.85 -2.57
CA GLU A 88 -9.89 -30.35 -3.46
C GLU A 88 -11.08 -29.76 -2.68
N GLU A 89 -11.44 -30.40 -1.57
CA GLU A 89 -12.54 -29.99 -0.68
C GLU A 89 -12.25 -28.66 0.06
N THR A 90 -10.98 -28.29 0.24
CA THR A 90 -10.54 -27.12 1.01
C THR A 90 -10.03 -25.97 0.14
N VAL A 91 -9.98 -26.13 -1.19
CA VAL A 91 -9.63 -25.07 -2.13
C VAL A 91 -10.57 -23.87 -1.97
N ASN A 92 -10.00 -22.68 -1.85
CA ASN A 92 -10.77 -21.45 -1.72
C ASN A 92 -10.74 -20.64 -3.04
N PRO A 93 -11.76 -20.71 -3.88
CA PRO A 93 -11.78 -20.02 -5.17
C PRO A 93 -11.82 -18.48 -5.05
N LYS A 94 -12.12 -17.93 -3.87
CA LYS A 94 -12.15 -16.49 -3.62
C LYS A 94 -10.75 -15.90 -3.36
N MET A 95 -9.74 -16.74 -3.16
CA MET A 95 -8.36 -16.33 -2.95
C MET A 95 -7.51 -16.71 -4.15
N LYS A 96 -6.67 -15.79 -4.62
CA LYS A 96 -5.70 -16.08 -5.71
C LYS A 96 -4.77 -17.24 -5.36
N THR A 97 -4.38 -17.34 -4.08
CA THR A 97 -3.53 -18.41 -3.51
C THR A 97 -4.35 -19.59 -2.97
N GLY A 98 -5.64 -19.66 -3.29
CA GLY A 98 -6.59 -20.56 -2.62
C GLY A 98 -6.36 -22.05 -2.82
N LYS A 99 -5.49 -22.44 -3.74
CA LYS A 99 -5.07 -23.84 -3.98
C LYS A 99 -3.91 -24.29 -3.09
N VAL A 100 -3.22 -23.34 -2.45
CA VAL A 100 -2.05 -23.60 -1.61
C VAL A 100 -2.22 -23.04 -0.21
N GLU A 101 -1.43 -23.56 0.70
CA GLU A 101 -1.30 -23.06 2.06
C GLU A 101 0.13 -23.26 2.55
N VAL A 102 0.52 -22.54 3.59
CA VAL A 102 1.85 -22.62 4.18
C VAL A 102 1.77 -23.27 5.55
N VAL A 103 2.41 -24.42 5.70
CA VAL A 103 2.53 -25.11 6.98
C VAL A 103 3.70 -24.49 7.73
N VAL A 104 3.38 -23.79 8.82
CA VAL A 104 4.32 -22.93 9.56
C VAL A 104 5.11 -23.74 10.56
N SER A 105 6.45 -23.65 10.48
CA SER A 105 7.39 -24.22 11.44
C SER A 105 7.92 -23.17 12.44
N GLU A 106 8.04 -21.90 12.02
CA GLU A 106 8.48 -20.80 12.87
C GLU A 106 7.57 -19.59 12.69
N LEU A 107 7.15 -18.98 13.81
CA LEU A 107 6.34 -17.76 13.84
C LEU A 107 6.96 -16.74 14.78
N ARG A 108 7.11 -15.51 14.30
CA ARG A 108 7.53 -14.36 15.10
C ARG A 108 6.47 -13.28 15.08
N ILE A 109 6.11 -12.76 16.25
CA ILE A 109 5.23 -11.61 16.39
C ILE A 109 6.09 -10.35 16.39
N LEU A 110 6.17 -9.70 15.23
CA LEU A 110 6.99 -8.50 15.04
C LEU A 110 6.36 -7.30 15.75
N ASN A 111 5.03 -7.20 15.69
CA ASN A 111 4.31 -6.15 16.39
C ASN A 111 2.87 -6.59 16.71
N LYS A 112 2.38 -6.14 17.85
CA LYS A 112 0.99 -6.31 18.26
C LYS A 112 0.20 -5.07 17.87
N ALA A 113 -1.01 -5.26 17.37
CA ALA A 113 -1.94 -4.18 17.09
C ALA A 113 -3.01 -4.08 18.18
N LYS A 114 -3.49 -2.86 18.44
CA LYS A 114 -4.78 -2.66 19.10
C LYS A 114 -5.89 -3.03 18.11
N THR A 115 -7.09 -3.33 18.62
CA THR A 115 -8.27 -3.56 17.78
C THR A 115 -8.44 -2.36 16.83
N PRO A 116 -8.45 -2.58 15.51
CA PRO A 116 -8.63 -1.49 14.56
C PRO A 116 -10.04 -0.91 14.66
N PRO A 117 -10.24 0.39 14.33
CA PRO A 117 -11.55 1.04 14.40
C PRO A 117 -12.55 0.51 13.36
N PHE A 118 -12.08 -0.17 12.34
CA PHE A 118 -12.85 -0.88 11.31
C PHE A 118 -12.01 -1.99 10.68
N TYR A 119 -12.68 -2.95 10.04
CA TYR A 119 -12.02 -4.05 9.35
C TYR A 119 -11.34 -3.60 8.04
N VAL A 120 -10.22 -4.25 7.71
CA VAL A 120 -9.47 -3.99 6.47
C VAL A 120 -10.04 -4.87 5.35
N GLU A 121 -11.26 -4.57 4.96
CA GLU A 121 -12.02 -5.25 3.89
C GLU A 121 -12.81 -4.22 3.06
N ASP A 122 -13.24 -4.63 1.88
CA ASP A 122 -14.05 -3.76 1.03
C ASP A 122 -15.54 -3.85 1.42
N GLY A 123 -16.33 -2.85 1.01
CA GLY A 123 -17.77 -2.80 1.29
C GLY A 123 -18.13 -2.48 2.74
N ILE A 124 -17.21 -1.92 3.53
CA ILE A 124 -17.50 -1.50 4.91
C ILE A 124 -18.42 -0.29 4.96
N ASP A 125 -19.41 -0.33 5.86
CA ASP A 125 -20.25 0.81 6.21
C ASP A 125 -19.62 1.59 7.38
N VAL A 126 -18.67 2.47 7.06
CA VAL A 126 -17.94 3.29 8.03
C VAL A 126 -17.88 4.73 7.54
N ASP A 127 -18.23 5.66 8.43
CA ASP A 127 -18.20 7.09 8.18
C ASP A 127 -16.84 7.55 7.61
N GLU A 128 -16.88 8.43 6.61
CA GLU A 128 -15.70 8.91 5.92
C GLU A 128 -14.72 9.62 6.85
N ASN A 129 -15.20 10.39 7.84
CA ASN A 129 -14.33 11.07 8.79
C ASN A 129 -13.54 10.08 9.65
N VAL A 130 -14.14 8.93 9.99
CA VAL A 130 -13.42 7.86 10.70
C VAL A 130 -12.36 7.26 9.81
N ARG A 131 -12.66 6.99 8.54
CA ARG A 131 -11.68 6.49 7.56
C ARG A 131 -10.56 7.49 7.31
N LEU A 132 -10.87 8.78 7.22
CA LEU A 132 -9.86 9.85 7.07
C LEU A 132 -8.98 9.97 8.32
N LYS A 133 -9.56 9.89 9.51
CA LYS A 133 -8.81 9.91 10.79
C LYS A 133 -7.82 8.75 10.90
N TYR A 134 -8.22 7.57 10.43
CA TYR A 134 -7.38 6.36 10.45
C TYR A 134 -6.94 5.97 9.03
N ARG A 135 -6.55 6.98 8.23
CA ARG A 135 -6.25 6.83 6.81
C ARG A 135 -5.22 5.74 6.51
N TYR A 136 -4.25 5.54 7.38
CA TYR A 136 -3.23 4.48 7.25
C TYR A 136 -3.81 3.06 7.35
N ILE A 137 -4.96 2.86 8.02
CA ILE A 137 -5.69 1.59 8.04
C ILE A 137 -6.56 1.49 6.78
N ASP A 138 -7.29 2.55 6.44
CA ASP A 138 -8.14 2.60 5.25
C ASP A 138 -7.34 2.30 3.96
N LEU A 139 -6.12 2.81 3.86
CA LEU A 139 -5.21 2.53 2.75
C LEU A 139 -4.71 1.08 2.66
N ARG A 140 -4.97 0.22 3.66
CA ARG A 140 -4.70 -1.22 3.58
C ARG A 140 -5.81 -1.98 2.86
N ARG A 141 -7.00 -1.39 2.71
CA ARG A 141 -8.13 -2.02 2.01
C ARG A 141 -7.79 -2.22 0.54
N PRO A 142 -8.16 -3.37 -0.06
CA PRO A 142 -7.84 -3.68 -1.45
C PRO A 142 -8.33 -2.60 -2.42
N GLU A 143 -9.56 -2.10 -2.26
CA GLU A 143 -10.13 -1.01 -3.07
C GLU A 143 -9.23 0.23 -3.05
N MET A 144 -8.83 0.69 -1.86
CA MET A 144 -8.02 1.88 -1.70
C MET A 144 -6.60 1.70 -2.25
N GLN A 145 -6.02 0.50 -2.09
CA GLN A 145 -4.74 0.16 -2.71
C GLN A 145 -4.83 0.17 -4.23
N ASN A 146 -5.91 -0.40 -4.79
CA ASN A 146 -6.15 -0.44 -6.22
C ASN A 146 -6.27 0.97 -6.82
N HIS A 147 -6.90 1.91 -6.13
CA HIS A 147 -6.96 3.31 -6.58
C HIS A 147 -5.55 3.93 -6.70
N LEU A 148 -4.67 3.70 -5.72
CA LEU A 148 -3.30 4.20 -5.77
C LEU A 148 -2.47 3.50 -6.85
N ILE A 149 -2.63 2.19 -6.99
CA ILE A 149 -1.95 1.39 -8.03
C ILE A 149 -2.40 1.84 -9.43
N MET A 150 -3.72 2.05 -9.61
CA MET A 150 -4.27 2.53 -10.88
C MET A 150 -3.72 3.91 -11.24
N ARG A 151 -3.74 4.85 -10.28
CA ARG A 151 -3.14 6.18 -10.47
C ARG A 151 -1.66 6.09 -10.86
N HIS A 152 -0.89 5.24 -10.19
CA HIS A 152 0.52 5.02 -10.54
C HIS A 152 0.67 4.54 -11.98
N LYS A 153 -0.12 3.53 -12.39
CA LYS A 153 -0.08 2.99 -13.75
C LYS A 153 -0.42 4.05 -14.80
N ILE A 154 -1.51 4.82 -14.57
CA ILE A 154 -1.91 5.89 -15.50
C ILE A 154 -0.79 6.91 -15.67
N VAL A 155 -0.17 7.36 -14.59
CA VAL A 155 0.93 8.34 -14.66
C VAL A 155 2.15 7.74 -15.34
N HIS A 156 2.45 6.47 -15.09
CA HIS A 156 3.57 5.76 -15.73
C HIS A 156 3.36 5.66 -17.25
N GLU A 157 2.21 5.18 -17.69
CA GLU A 157 1.87 5.07 -19.13
C GLU A 157 1.89 6.43 -19.82
N MET A 158 1.35 7.46 -19.17
CA MET A 158 1.39 8.82 -19.71
C MET A 158 2.83 9.32 -19.88
N ARG A 159 3.72 9.06 -18.93
CA ARG A 159 5.14 9.42 -19.04
C ARG A 159 5.82 8.67 -20.17
N THR A 160 5.61 7.36 -20.25
CA THR A 160 6.17 6.52 -21.31
C THR A 160 5.72 7.00 -22.69
N PHE A 161 4.41 7.22 -22.86
CA PHE A 161 3.85 7.71 -24.12
C PHE A 161 4.46 9.07 -24.54
N LEU A 162 4.58 10.00 -23.61
CA LEU A 162 5.11 11.33 -23.91
C LEU A 162 6.61 11.29 -24.20
N ASP A 163 7.38 10.46 -23.51
CA ASP A 163 8.81 10.25 -23.75
C ASP A 163 9.05 9.68 -25.16
N GLU A 164 8.30 8.65 -25.55
CA GLU A 164 8.33 8.07 -26.92
C GLU A 164 8.01 9.08 -28.02
N HIS A 165 7.29 10.16 -27.68
CA HIS A 165 6.97 11.27 -28.60
C HIS A 165 7.91 12.48 -28.47
N ASN A 166 9.05 12.28 -27.80
CA ASN A 166 10.08 13.29 -27.58
C ASN A 166 9.62 14.51 -26.75
N PHE A 167 8.71 14.30 -25.80
CA PHE A 167 8.39 15.30 -24.80
C PHE A 167 9.33 15.17 -23.60
N LEU A 168 9.84 16.27 -23.11
CA LEU A 168 10.69 16.33 -21.91
C LEU A 168 9.85 16.58 -20.67
N GLU A 169 9.99 15.75 -19.63
CA GLU A 169 9.40 16.04 -18.32
C GLU A 169 10.24 17.07 -17.58
N ILE A 170 9.68 18.25 -17.31
CA ILE A 170 10.39 19.34 -16.65
C ILE A 170 9.61 19.79 -15.43
N GLU A 171 10.23 19.69 -14.24
CA GLU A 171 9.67 20.24 -13.01
C GLU A 171 9.88 21.75 -12.91
N THR A 172 8.85 22.44 -12.46
CA THR A 172 8.86 23.89 -12.23
C THR A 172 8.66 24.20 -10.75
N PRO A 173 9.13 25.35 -10.25
CA PRO A 173 8.93 25.75 -8.87
C PRO A 173 7.44 25.83 -8.49
N MET A 174 7.08 25.23 -7.34
CA MET A 174 5.72 25.32 -6.78
C MET A 174 5.51 26.62 -5.97
N LEU A 175 6.56 27.15 -5.37
CA LEU A 175 6.51 28.45 -4.66
C LEU A 175 6.98 29.54 -5.62
N THR A 176 6.08 30.45 -5.94
CA THR A 176 6.33 31.55 -6.90
C THR A 176 5.83 32.86 -6.34
N LYS A 177 5.93 33.92 -7.12
CA LYS A 177 5.22 35.18 -6.86
C LYS A 177 3.76 34.99 -7.28
N SER A 178 2.81 35.57 -6.51
CA SER A 178 1.41 35.62 -6.92
C SER A 178 1.26 36.28 -8.28
N THR A 179 0.44 35.66 -9.14
CA THR A 179 0.10 36.15 -10.46
C THR A 179 -1.39 36.41 -10.55
N PRO A 180 -1.84 37.44 -11.27
CA PRO A 180 -3.27 37.76 -11.39
C PRO A 180 -4.00 36.83 -12.39
N GLU A 181 -3.72 35.55 -12.36
CA GLU A 181 -4.28 34.55 -13.27
C GLU A 181 -5.48 33.85 -12.63
N GLY A 182 -6.69 34.22 -13.00
CA GLY A 182 -7.91 33.48 -12.71
C GLY A 182 -8.34 33.44 -11.24
N ALA A 183 -8.32 32.27 -10.58
CA ALA A 183 -8.74 32.08 -9.20
C ALA A 183 -7.71 32.61 -8.19
N ARG A 184 -8.09 32.62 -6.91
CA ARG A 184 -7.20 33.06 -5.83
C ARG A 184 -6.09 32.05 -5.60
N ASP A 185 -4.87 32.57 -5.47
CA ASP A 185 -3.71 31.76 -5.06
C ASP A 185 -3.71 31.59 -3.54
N TYR A 186 -3.24 30.43 -3.04
CA TYR A 186 -2.84 30.30 -1.65
C TYR A 186 -1.58 31.11 -1.39
N LEU A 187 -1.63 32.01 -0.39
CA LEU A 187 -0.49 32.83 0.00
C LEU A 187 0.28 32.17 1.14
N VAL A 188 1.60 32.11 0.99
CA VAL A 188 2.52 31.56 1.98
C VAL A 188 3.39 32.70 2.53
N PRO A 189 3.25 33.11 3.79
CA PRO A 189 4.04 34.20 4.35
C PRO A 189 5.53 33.85 4.42
N SER A 190 6.39 34.80 4.03
CA SER A 190 7.84 34.66 4.14
C SER A 190 8.30 34.91 5.59
N ARG A 191 9.00 33.94 6.17
CA ARG A 191 9.63 34.12 7.49
C ARG A 191 10.88 35.00 7.45
N VAL A 192 11.56 35.00 6.31
CA VAL A 192 12.84 35.76 6.12
C VAL A 192 12.57 37.20 5.74
N ASN A 193 11.48 37.49 5.02
CA ASN A 193 11.12 38.84 4.57
C ASN A 193 9.76 39.23 5.14
N PRO A 194 9.68 39.88 6.29
CA PRO A 194 8.41 40.29 6.90
C PRO A 194 7.55 41.12 5.95
N GLY A 195 6.25 40.82 5.90
CA GLY A 195 5.29 41.49 5.03
C GLY A 195 5.30 41.04 3.55
N LYS A 196 6.18 40.09 3.19
CA LYS A 196 6.19 39.50 1.85
C LYS A 196 5.63 38.08 1.85
N PHE A 197 5.10 37.66 0.70
CA PHE A 197 4.44 36.38 0.52
C PHE A 197 4.95 35.67 -0.74
N TYR A 198 5.01 34.36 -0.66
CA TYR A 198 5.02 33.48 -1.82
C TYR A 198 3.57 33.07 -2.13
N ALA A 199 3.37 32.49 -3.31
CA ALA A 199 2.09 31.94 -3.71
C ALA A 199 2.26 30.49 -4.21
N LEU A 200 1.18 29.70 -4.04
CA LEU A 200 1.01 28.41 -4.69
C LEU A 200 0.07 28.61 -5.88
N PRO A 201 0.58 28.66 -7.12
CA PRO A 201 -0.21 29.05 -8.28
C PRO A 201 -1.15 27.93 -8.74
N GLN A 202 -2.16 28.32 -9.51
CA GLN A 202 -3.12 27.43 -10.15
C GLN A 202 -2.50 26.57 -11.24
N SER A 203 -1.48 27.08 -11.90
CA SER A 203 -0.75 26.38 -12.97
C SER A 203 0.66 26.96 -13.14
N PRO A 204 1.60 26.20 -13.71
CA PRO A 204 2.94 26.71 -14.05
C PRO A 204 2.94 27.54 -15.36
N GLN A 205 1.95 28.40 -15.60
CA GLN A 205 1.72 29.06 -16.87
C GLN A 205 2.90 29.93 -17.34
N LEU A 206 3.51 30.72 -16.44
CA LEU A 206 4.68 31.52 -16.79
C LEU A 206 5.88 30.65 -17.18
N PHE A 207 6.08 29.55 -16.47
CA PHE A 207 7.15 28.60 -16.77
C PHE A 207 6.91 27.88 -18.09
N LYS A 208 5.64 27.55 -18.43
CA LYS A 208 5.29 27.00 -19.74
C LYS A 208 5.76 27.92 -20.88
N GLN A 209 5.47 29.20 -20.78
CA GLN A 209 5.87 30.18 -21.78
C GLN A 209 7.39 30.28 -21.86
N LEU A 210 8.09 30.37 -20.73
CA LEU A 210 9.55 30.43 -20.71
C LEU A 210 10.20 29.21 -21.34
N LEU A 211 9.70 28.01 -21.05
CA LEU A 211 10.21 26.77 -21.64
C LEU A 211 10.02 26.71 -23.15
N MET A 212 8.87 27.16 -23.64
CA MET A 212 8.60 27.20 -25.09
C MET A 212 9.47 28.23 -25.78
N VAL A 213 9.62 29.44 -25.22
CA VAL A 213 10.50 30.50 -25.80
C VAL A 213 11.98 30.09 -25.76
N SER A 214 12.35 29.23 -24.77
CA SER A 214 13.70 28.67 -24.66
C SER A 214 14.02 27.59 -25.71
N GLY A 215 13.09 27.26 -26.59
CA GLY A 215 13.30 26.31 -27.67
C GLY A 215 13.14 24.83 -27.31
N LEU A 216 12.48 24.51 -26.14
CA LEU A 216 12.27 23.14 -25.75
C LEU A 216 11.13 22.45 -26.52
N GLU A 217 10.39 23.16 -27.33
CA GLU A 217 9.35 22.73 -28.27
C GLU A 217 8.28 21.77 -27.71
N ARG A 218 8.73 20.68 -27.07
CA ARG A 218 7.88 19.62 -26.50
C ARG A 218 8.27 19.36 -25.07
N TYR A 219 7.44 19.78 -24.13
CA TYR A 219 7.62 19.44 -22.72
C TYR A 219 6.28 19.10 -22.08
N PHE A 220 6.34 18.41 -20.96
CA PHE A 220 5.19 18.15 -20.10
C PHE A 220 5.59 18.19 -18.63
N GLN A 221 4.58 18.27 -17.79
CA GLN A 221 4.75 18.17 -16.35
C GLN A 221 3.48 17.61 -15.70
N VAL A 222 3.64 16.67 -14.79
CA VAL A 222 2.58 16.28 -13.86
C VAL A 222 2.58 17.28 -12.69
N ALA A 223 1.99 18.45 -12.95
CA ALA A 223 2.03 19.59 -12.04
C ALA A 223 1.06 19.44 -10.87
N ARG A 224 1.45 19.92 -9.69
CA ARG A 224 0.55 20.19 -8.57
C ARG A 224 0.03 21.60 -8.69
N CYS A 225 -1.30 21.71 -8.82
CA CYS A 225 -2.00 22.98 -8.98
C CYS A 225 -2.88 23.23 -7.75
N PHE A 226 -3.02 24.48 -7.37
CA PHE A 226 -3.71 24.90 -6.15
C PHE A 226 -4.73 25.96 -6.46
N ARG A 227 -5.85 25.98 -5.72
CA ARG A 227 -6.86 27.04 -5.78
C ARG A 227 -7.40 27.26 -4.38
N ASP A 228 -7.47 28.52 -3.97
CA ASP A 228 -8.09 28.93 -2.70
C ASP A 228 -9.59 29.18 -2.94
N GLU A 229 -10.32 28.09 -3.18
CA GLU A 229 -11.75 28.10 -3.48
C GLU A 229 -12.45 26.97 -2.71
N ASP A 230 -13.69 27.20 -2.30
CA ASP A 230 -14.54 26.16 -1.74
C ASP A 230 -14.94 25.14 -2.82
N LEU A 231 -14.84 23.87 -2.48
CA LEU A 231 -15.44 22.79 -3.25
C LEU A 231 -16.96 22.83 -3.03
N ARG A 232 -17.68 23.26 -4.02
CA ARG A 232 -19.15 23.22 -4.04
C ARG A 232 -19.65 21.94 -4.66
#